data_d013cb4269218b321c4d420d20f15823
#
_entry.id   d013cb4269218b321c4d420d20f15823
#
_cell.length_a   1.000
_cell.length_b   1.000
_cell.length_c   1.000
_cell.angle_alpha   90.00
_cell.angle_beta   90.00
_cell.angle_gamma   90.00
#
_symmetry.space_group_name_H-M   'P 1'
#
loop_
_entity.id
_entity.type
_entity.pdbx_description
1 polymer ?
#
loop_
_entity_poly.entity_id
_entity_poly.type
_entity_poly.pdbx_seq_one_letter_code
_entity_poly.pdbx_strand_id
1 'polypeptide(L)'
;MDEAFSDLGVLSDEALPVNEDYMPFIHSLQQGAENTQTGYLNVSVKGGNTANTEFEFLTGDTMAFLPAGSIPYQQYITKDTPSMASYLKSLGYETYAMHPYYASGWNRDKIYPLLGFDSFYSSTDFYGSTYERGYIDDSSCVDKIIETYEKKDAGTPAFIFNVTMQNHSPYTDGYQNLQGNVTVDGTVSAQLSEYLTLVKLSDAALEKLIDYFETQDEPTVIVFFGDHQPTDAVVEPIWNLEGKSSSDLTEEENQLRYKVPYVIWANYNIDEVVNQESSANYLGAQMMEAAGIP
;
A
#
# COMPACT_ATOMS: atom_id res chain seq x y z
N MET A 1 1.22 3.73 -0.75
CA MET A 1 0.58 2.47 -1.14
C MET A 1 1.64 1.39 -1.22
N ASP A 2 1.37 0.25 -0.61
CA ASP A 2 2.35 -0.82 -0.45
C ASP A 2 1.97 -2.06 -1.26
N GLU A 3 2.90 -2.55 -2.09
CA GLU A 3 2.71 -3.66 -3.02
C GLU A 3 2.35 -4.94 -2.26
N ALA A 4 1.25 -5.57 -2.64
CA ALA A 4 0.72 -6.82 -2.08
C ALA A 4 0.62 -6.84 -0.54
N PHE A 5 0.62 -5.69 0.14
CA PHE A 5 0.58 -5.62 1.59
C PHE A 5 -0.81 -5.96 2.13
N SER A 6 -0.90 -6.97 2.98
CA SER A 6 -2.17 -7.35 3.57
C SER A 6 -2.01 -8.10 4.90
N ASP A 7 -3.00 -7.93 5.75
CA ASP A 7 -3.19 -8.73 6.94
C ASP A 7 -3.91 -10.03 6.58
N LEU A 8 -3.15 -11.12 6.50
CA LEU A 8 -3.73 -12.44 6.19
C LEU A 8 -4.52 -13.06 7.36
N GLY A 9 -4.46 -12.47 8.55
CA GLY A 9 -5.31 -12.86 9.67
C GLY A 9 -6.80 -12.68 9.38
N VAL A 10 -7.17 -11.78 8.45
CA VAL A 10 -8.57 -11.61 8.03
C VAL A 10 -9.16 -12.83 7.31
N LEU A 11 -8.32 -13.77 6.87
CA LEU A 11 -8.73 -14.97 6.13
C LEU A 11 -9.09 -16.14 7.05
N SER A 12 -8.86 -16.02 8.35
CA SER A 12 -9.11 -17.08 9.34
C SER A 12 -10.14 -16.64 10.37
N ASP A 13 -11.02 -17.55 10.77
CA ASP A 13 -12.00 -17.30 11.85
C ASP A 13 -11.33 -17.16 13.22
N GLU A 14 -10.14 -17.74 13.39
CA GLU A 14 -9.31 -17.65 14.59
C GLU A 14 -8.03 -16.87 14.28
N ALA A 15 -7.34 -16.38 15.32
CA ALA A 15 -6.05 -15.73 15.13
C ALA A 15 -5.07 -16.68 14.42
N LEU A 16 -4.44 -16.19 13.35
CA LEU A 16 -3.46 -16.95 12.59
C LEU A 16 -2.31 -17.39 13.53
N PRO A 17 -2.01 -18.68 13.66
CA PRO A 17 -1.03 -19.18 14.62
C PRO A 17 0.41 -18.95 14.12
N VAL A 18 0.86 -17.70 14.16
CA VAL A 18 2.21 -17.29 13.74
C VAL A 18 3.22 -17.40 14.89
N ASN A 19 4.48 -17.70 14.58
CA ASN A 19 5.55 -17.71 15.56
C ASN A 19 5.90 -16.31 16.10
N GLU A 20 5.63 -15.25 15.33
CA GLU A 20 5.77 -13.85 15.71
C GLU A 20 4.80 -12.98 14.92
N ASP A 21 4.43 -11.84 15.48
CA ASP A 21 3.57 -10.88 14.79
C ASP A 21 4.30 -10.31 13.55
N TYR A 22 3.60 -10.33 12.41
CA TYR A 22 4.12 -9.84 11.12
C TYR A 22 3.71 -8.41 10.79
N MET A 23 2.90 -7.78 11.65
CA MET A 23 2.50 -6.36 11.52
C MET A 23 2.42 -5.69 12.90
N PRO A 24 3.47 -5.80 13.76
CA PRO A 24 3.38 -5.35 15.15
C PRO A 24 3.09 -3.86 15.27
N PHE A 25 3.61 -3.05 14.36
CA PHE A 25 3.38 -1.60 14.40
C PHE A 25 1.94 -1.26 14.02
N ILE A 26 1.43 -1.74 12.87
CA ILE A 26 0.04 -1.50 12.46
C ILE A 26 -0.94 -2.07 13.47
N HIS A 27 -0.70 -3.27 14.01
CA HIS A 27 -1.56 -3.83 15.06
C HIS A 27 -1.57 -2.96 16.32
N SER A 28 -0.46 -2.28 16.66
CA SER A 28 -0.43 -1.31 17.76
C SER A 28 -1.29 -0.09 17.46
N LEU A 29 -1.25 0.44 16.23
CA LEU A 29 -2.07 1.57 15.80
C LEU A 29 -3.56 1.23 15.81
N GLN A 30 -3.92 0.00 15.42
CA GLN A 30 -5.30 -0.51 15.43
C GLN A 30 -5.91 -0.64 16.84
N GLN A 31 -5.11 -0.52 17.90
CA GLN A 31 -5.60 -0.49 19.28
C GLN A 31 -6.09 0.89 19.73
N GLY A 32 -6.11 1.87 18.85
CA GLY A 32 -6.56 3.24 19.14
C GLY A 32 -5.41 4.16 19.49
N ALA A 33 -4.41 4.25 18.63
CA ALA A 33 -3.33 5.23 18.74
C ALA A 33 -3.84 6.66 18.50
N GLU A 34 -3.25 7.63 19.17
CA GLU A 34 -3.57 9.06 19.00
C GLU A 34 -3.35 9.51 17.55
N ASN A 35 -4.21 10.42 17.10
CA ASN A 35 -4.11 11.02 15.75
C ASN A 35 -4.10 9.99 14.62
N THR A 36 -4.82 8.88 14.78
CA THR A 36 -4.77 7.75 13.85
C THR A 36 -6.17 7.27 13.50
N GLN A 37 -6.37 6.97 12.22
CA GLN A 37 -7.54 6.24 11.73
C GLN A 37 -7.06 4.94 11.10
N THR A 38 -7.66 3.82 11.49
CA THR A 38 -7.31 2.50 11.00
C THR A 38 -8.52 1.72 10.53
N GLY A 39 -8.28 0.76 9.65
CA GLY A 39 -9.31 -0.16 9.21
C GLY A 39 -8.89 -1.00 8.01
N TYR A 40 -9.89 -1.42 7.26
CA TYR A 40 -9.70 -2.23 6.07
C TYR A 40 -10.38 -1.60 4.86
N LEU A 41 -9.70 -1.62 3.72
CA LEU A 41 -10.25 -1.24 2.42
C LEU A 41 -10.74 -2.48 1.68
N ASN A 42 -11.88 -2.35 1.03
CA ASN A 42 -12.25 -3.24 -0.04
C ASN A 42 -11.61 -2.70 -1.34
N VAL A 43 -10.71 -3.48 -1.91
CA VAL A 43 -10.04 -3.19 -3.18
C VAL A 43 -10.67 -4.01 -4.32
N SER A 44 -10.49 -3.59 -5.55
CA SER A 44 -11.16 -4.23 -6.70
C SER A 44 -10.37 -5.39 -7.30
N VAL A 45 -9.18 -5.69 -6.77
CA VAL A 45 -8.27 -6.68 -7.33
C VAL A 45 -7.61 -7.53 -6.25
N LYS A 46 -7.14 -8.71 -6.63
CA LYS A 46 -6.34 -9.62 -5.80
C LYS A 46 -5.22 -10.24 -6.62
N GLY A 47 -4.07 -10.46 -6.01
CA GLY A 47 -2.94 -11.15 -6.64
C GLY A 47 -2.26 -10.40 -7.79
N GLY A 48 -2.52 -9.08 -7.92
CA GLY A 48 -1.97 -8.23 -8.96
C GLY A 48 -2.93 -7.14 -9.43
N ASN A 49 -2.54 -6.41 -10.48
CA ASN A 49 -3.25 -5.26 -11.04
C ASN A 49 -3.22 -4.01 -10.13
N THR A 50 -2.09 -3.76 -9.52
CA THR A 50 -1.78 -2.59 -8.66
C THR A 50 -2.34 -1.28 -9.19
N ALA A 51 -2.23 -1.05 -10.51
CA ALA A 51 -2.72 0.16 -11.19
C ALA A 51 -4.23 0.41 -11.02
N ASN A 52 -5.03 -0.62 -10.72
CA ASN A 52 -6.46 -0.44 -10.50
C ASN A 52 -6.73 0.20 -9.14
N THR A 53 -6.02 -0.21 -8.10
CA THR A 53 -6.10 0.41 -6.78
C THR A 53 -5.50 1.83 -6.77
N GLU A 54 -4.39 2.06 -7.53
CA GLU A 54 -3.89 3.41 -7.77
C GLU A 54 -4.95 4.32 -8.41
N PHE A 55 -5.62 3.82 -9.45
CA PHE A 55 -6.67 4.54 -10.14
C PHE A 55 -7.81 4.93 -9.18
N GLU A 56 -8.32 3.97 -8.41
CA GLU A 56 -9.40 4.21 -7.46
C GLU A 56 -9.00 5.25 -6.39
N PHE A 57 -7.81 5.12 -5.81
CA PHE A 57 -7.32 6.06 -4.80
C PHE A 57 -7.09 7.47 -5.36
N LEU A 58 -6.41 7.58 -6.51
CA LEU A 58 -6.02 8.88 -7.06
C LEU A 58 -7.16 9.64 -7.71
N THR A 59 -8.16 8.95 -8.27
CA THR A 59 -9.26 9.61 -9.00
C THR A 59 -10.57 9.68 -8.20
N GLY A 60 -10.75 8.81 -7.20
CA GLY A 60 -12.03 8.62 -6.52
C GLY A 60 -13.08 7.86 -7.36
N ASP A 61 -12.73 7.51 -8.59
CA ASP A 61 -13.57 6.67 -9.45
C ASP A 61 -13.50 5.20 -8.98
N THR A 62 -14.45 4.38 -9.43
CA THR A 62 -14.46 2.95 -9.05
C THR A 62 -14.38 2.03 -10.26
N MET A 63 -13.72 0.90 -10.08
CA MET A 63 -13.68 -0.19 -11.07
C MET A 63 -15.06 -0.85 -11.29
N ALA A 64 -16.01 -0.67 -10.39
CA ALA A 64 -17.30 -1.37 -10.40
C ALA A 64 -18.13 -1.15 -11.67
N PHE A 65 -17.91 -0.04 -12.37
CA PHE A 65 -18.64 0.30 -13.62
C PHE A 65 -17.84 0.00 -14.89
N LEU A 66 -16.65 -0.57 -14.77
CA LEU A 66 -15.82 -0.95 -15.90
C LEU A 66 -15.98 -2.44 -16.22
N PRO A 67 -15.79 -2.85 -17.47
CA PRO A 67 -15.80 -4.27 -17.84
C PRO A 67 -14.77 -5.07 -17.02
N ALA A 68 -15.10 -6.31 -16.69
CA ALA A 68 -14.17 -7.20 -16.00
C ALA A 68 -12.82 -7.30 -16.73
N GLY A 69 -11.71 -7.24 -15.98
CA GLY A 69 -10.36 -7.25 -16.53
C GLY A 69 -9.89 -5.90 -17.11
N SER A 70 -10.64 -4.82 -16.87
CA SER A 70 -10.20 -3.47 -17.26
C SER A 70 -8.97 -3.04 -16.46
N ILE A 71 -8.08 -2.30 -17.14
CA ILE A 71 -6.92 -1.63 -16.55
C ILE A 71 -6.96 -0.17 -17.02
N PRO A 72 -7.49 0.76 -16.21
CA PRO A 72 -7.72 2.15 -16.62
C PRO A 72 -6.47 2.85 -17.17
N TYR A 73 -5.31 2.62 -16.58
CA TYR A 73 -4.03 3.16 -17.02
C TYR A 73 -3.62 2.75 -18.44
N GLN A 74 -4.12 1.62 -18.92
CA GLN A 74 -3.81 1.10 -20.27
C GLN A 74 -4.92 1.37 -21.30
N GLN A 75 -6.14 1.64 -20.84
CA GLN A 75 -7.33 1.61 -21.69
C GLN A 75 -8.13 2.93 -21.72
N TYR A 76 -8.18 3.65 -20.62
CA TYR A 76 -9.13 4.76 -20.48
C TYR A 76 -8.48 6.12 -20.23
N ILE A 77 -7.34 6.19 -19.54
CA ILE A 77 -6.65 7.47 -19.30
C ILE A 77 -5.82 7.81 -20.56
N THR A 78 -6.36 8.66 -21.41
CA THR A 78 -5.73 9.09 -22.68
C THR A 78 -5.54 10.60 -22.79
N LYS A 79 -5.96 11.36 -21.79
CA LYS A 79 -5.88 12.82 -21.68
C LYS A 79 -5.84 13.22 -20.22
N ASP A 80 -5.59 14.48 -19.95
CA ASP A 80 -5.66 15.05 -18.60
C ASP A 80 -6.95 14.62 -17.91
N THR A 81 -6.78 14.00 -16.76
CA THR A 81 -7.87 13.39 -15.99
C THR A 81 -7.84 13.98 -14.59
N PRO A 82 -8.97 14.49 -14.07
CA PRO A 82 -9.06 14.97 -12.70
C PRO A 82 -8.60 13.90 -11.72
N SER A 83 -7.75 14.28 -10.79
CA SER A 83 -7.23 13.41 -9.75
C SER A 83 -6.88 14.21 -8.51
N MET A 84 -6.59 13.52 -7.41
CA MET A 84 -6.05 14.12 -6.19
C MET A 84 -4.79 14.94 -6.48
N ALA A 85 -3.86 14.44 -7.30
CA ALA A 85 -2.65 15.17 -7.66
C ALA A 85 -2.97 16.47 -8.39
N SER A 86 -3.84 16.44 -9.41
CA SER A 86 -4.24 17.65 -10.13
C SER A 86 -4.98 18.65 -9.25
N TYR A 87 -5.79 18.15 -8.31
CA TYR A 87 -6.51 19.01 -7.37
C TYR A 87 -5.55 19.67 -6.37
N LEU A 88 -4.69 18.92 -5.70
CA LEU A 88 -3.69 19.46 -4.76
C LEU A 88 -2.73 20.42 -5.44
N LYS A 89 -2.29 20.12 -6.66
CA LYS A 89 -1.52 21.06 -7.50
C LYS A 89 -2.25 22.38 -7.70
N SER A 90 -3.56 22.36 -7.93
CA SER A 90 -4.37 23.59 -8.06
C SER A 90 -4.43 24.43 -6.78
N LEU A 91 -4.17 23.81 -5.63
CA LEU A 91 -4.04 24.46 -4.33
C LEU A 91 -2.61 24.90 -4.00
N GLY A 92 -1.65 24.70 -4.92
CA GLY A 92 -0.26 25.13 -4.78
C GLY A 92 0.69 24.08 -4.19
N TYR A 93 0.29 22.83 -4.13
CA TYR A 93 1.17 21.72 -3.73
C TYR A 93 2.14 21.37 -4.87
N GLU A 94 3.38 21.06 -4.53
CA GLU A 94 4.25 20.27 -5.39
C GLU A 94 3.79 18.80 -5.37
N THR A 95 3.77 18.15 -6.55
CA THR A 95 3.20 16.80 -6.66
C THR A 95 4.22 15.80 -7.21
N TYR A 96 4.51 14.77 -6.44
CA TYR A 96 5.52 13.76 -6.73
C TYR A 96 4.91 12.38 -6.74
N ALA A 97 5.18 11.60 -7.80
CA ALA A 97 4.93 10.17 -7.83
C ALA A 97 6.25 9.41 -7.72
N MET A 98 6.24 8.26 -7.06
CA MET A 98 7.41 7.40 -6.87
C MET A 98 7.05 5.93 -7.07
N HIS A 99 7.92 5.21 -7.79
CA HIS A 99 7.83 3.75 -7.92
C HIS A 99 9.22 3.18 -8.18
N PRO A 100 9.77 2.36 -7.26
CA PRO A 100 11.15 1.87 -7.32
C PRO A 100 11.32 0.74 -8.35
N TYR A 101 10.68 0.85 -9.51
CA TYR A 101 10.76 -0.11 -10.61
C TYR A 101 10.72 0.59 -11.96
N TYR A 102 10.48 -0.14 -13.05
CA TYR A 102 10.46 0.43 -14.41
C TYR A 102 9.34 1.46 -14.58
N ALA A 103 9.71 2.64 -15.04
CA ALA A 103 8.77 3.75 -15.28
C ALA A 103 7.63 3.37 -16.24
N SER A 104 7.90 2.48 -17.20
CA SER A 104 6.92 2.00 -18.17
C SER A 104 5.93 0.96 -17.60
N GLY A 105 6.16 0.45 -16.38
CA GLY A 105 5.22 -0.44 -15.70
C GLY A 105 3.85 0.22 -15.58
N TRP A 106 2.79 -0.47 -16.03
CA TRP A 106 1.43 0.07 -16.12
C TRP A 106 1.31 1.39 -16.90
N ASN A 107 2.28 1.76 -17.76
CA ASN A 107 2.37 3.05 -18.45
C ASN A 107 2.50 4.26 -17.52
N ARG A 108 3.01 4.12 -16.30
CA ARG A 108 3.08 5.20 -15.30
C ARG A 108 3.80 6.44 -15.82
N ASP A 109 4.86 6.27 -16.62
CA ASP A 109 5.58 7.35 -17.31
C ASP A 109 4.68 8.27 -18.16
N LYS A 110 3.56 7.74 -18.65
CA LYS A 110 2.58 8.49 -19.46
C LYS A 110 1.38 8.94 -18.63
N ILE A 111 0.98 8.14 -17.66
CA ILE A 111 -0.26 8.31 -16.91
C ILE A 111 -0.10 9.33 -15.78
N TYR A 112 0.98 9.28 -15.01
CA TYR A 112 1.15 10.22 -13.91
C TYR A 112 1.16 11.70 -14.33
N PRO A 113 1.80 12.10 -15.45
CA PRO A 113 1.63 13.47 -15.97
C PRO A 113 0.18 13.82 -16.30
N LEU A 114 -0.61 12.89 -16.85
CA LEU A 114 -2.03 13.10 -17.17
C LEU A 114 -2.91 13.17 -15.92
N LEU A 115 -2.46 12.60 -14.80
CA LEU A 115 -3.09 12.72 -13.48
C LEU A 115 -2.63 13.99 -12.73
N GLY A 116 -1.70 14.77 -13.27
CA GLY A 116 -1.29 16.06 -12.73
C GLY A 116 -0.04 16.04 -11.86
N PHE A 117 0.70 14.94 -11.77
CA PHE A 117 1.99 14.92 -11.08
C PHE A 117 3.04 15.76 -11.80
N ASP A 118 3.81 16.56 -11.05
CA ASP A 118 4.92 17.37 -11.56
C ASP A 118 6.16 16.53 -11.83
N SER A 119 6.41 15.53 -10.98
CA SER A 119 7.60 14.68 -11.06
C SER A 119 7.24 13.23 -10.83
N PHE A 120 7.95 12.35 -11.54
CA PHE A 120 7.88 10.90 -11.33
C PHE A 120 9.28 10.32 -11.17
N TYR A 121 9.54 9.73 -10.01
CA TYR A 121 10.79 9.02 -9.68
C TYR A 121 10.60 7.52 -9.87
N SER A 122 11.41 6.93 -10.74
CA SER A 122 11.44 5.49 -11.03
C SER A 122 12.71 4.85 -10.46
N SER A 123 12.91 3.56 -10.69
CA SER A 123 14.09 2.84 -10.17
C SER A 123 15.44 3.52 -10.45
N THR A 124 15.54 4.30 -11.52
CA THR A 124 16.75 5.04 -11.87
C THR A 124 17.04 6.24 -10.96
N ASP A 125 16.09 6.64 -10.15
CA ASP A 125 16.17 7.80 -9.23
C ASP A 125 16.41 7.39 -7.77
N PHE A 126 16.47 6.08 -7.49
CA PHE A 126 16.69 5.51 -6.16
C PHE A 126 18.16 5.14 -5.96
N TYR A 127 19.03 6.14 -5.94
CA TYR A 127 20.46 5.95 -5.79
C TYR A 127 20.85 5.52 -4.37
N GLY A 128 21.67 4.49 -4.25
CA GLY A 128 22.18 4.01 -2.97
C GLY A 128 21.20 3.15 -2.18
N SER A 129 20.08 2.78 -2.78
CA SER A 129 19.08 1.92 -2.16
C SER A 129 19.60 0.52 -1.86
N THR A 130 19.05 -0.08 -0.83
CA THR A 130 19.18 -1.50 -0.50
C THR A 130 18.09 -2.32 -1.18
N TYR A 131 18.28 -3.63 -1.17
CA TYR A 131 17.40 -4.55 -1.90
C TYR A 131 17.01 -5.73 -1.01
N GLU A 132 15.72 -6.03 -1.00
CA GLU A 132 15.23 -7.31 -0.54
C GLU A 132 14.84 -8.17 -1.75
N ARG A 133 15.39 -9.38 -1.81
CA ARG A 133 15.34 -10.22 -3.02
C ARG A 133 15.91 -9.47 -4.22
N GLY A 134 15.12 -9.24 -5.26
CA GLY A 134 15.50 -8.49 -6.46
C GLY A 134 14.89 -7.11 -6.56
N TYR A 135 14.23 -6.63 -5.51
CA TYR A 135 13.51 -5.36 -5.49
C TYR A 135 14.14 -4.37 -4.52
N ILE A 136 14.05 -3.09 -4.81
CA ILE A 136 14.39 -2.02 -3.87
C ILE A 136 13.46 -2.16 -2.66
N ASP A 137 14.04 -2.14 -1.45
CA ASP A 137 13.30 -2.32 -0.23
C ASP A 137 12.45 -1.09 0.15
N ASP A 138 11.44 -1.31 0.99
CA ASP A 138 10.51 -0.27 1.40
C ASP A 138 11.16 0.77 2.32
N SER A 139 12.18 0.39 3.07
CA SER A 139 12.98 1.34 3.85
C SER A 139 13.69 2.35 2.96
N SER A 140 14.18 1.94 1.78
CA SER A 140 14.75 2.84 0.76
C SER A 140 13.68 3.73 0.12
N CYS A 141 12.44 3.24 -0.01
CA CYS A 141 11.33 4.07 -0.45
C CYS A 141 11.02 5.18 0.57
N VAL A 142 11.06 4.85 1.87
CA VAL A 142 10.92 5.84 2.95
C VAL A 142 12.04 6.88 2.89
N ASP A 143 13.29 6.46 2.72
CA ASP A 143 14.41 7.39 2.57
C ASP A 143 14.22 8.34 1.37
N LYS A 144 13.66 7.83 0.27
CA LYS A 144 13.36 8.67 -0.90
C LYS A 144 12.22 9.65 -0.66
N ILE A 145 11.20 9.28 0.09
CA ILE A 145 10.13 10.18 0.52
C ILE A 145 10.71 11.30 1.39
N ILE A 146 11.50 10.96 2.39
CA ILE A 146 12.17 11.92 3.28
C ILE A 146 13.10 12.85 2.48
N GLU A 147 13.96 12.31 1.62
CA GLU A 147 14.82 13.10 0.74
C GLU A 147 14.05 14.11 -0.10
N THR A 148 12.89 13.72 -0.65
CA THR A 148 12.06 14.59 -1.49
C THR A 148 11.40 15.66 -0.66
N TYR A 149 10.88 15.31 0.52
CA TYR A 149 10.33 16.28 1.49
C TYR A 149 11.38 17.33 1.89
N GLU A 150 12.60 16.91 2.21
CA GLU A 150 13.68 17.82 2.62
C GLU A 150 14.14 18.76 1.49
N LYS A 151 13.97 18.33 0.23
CA LYS A 151 14.40 19.08 -0.96
C LYS A 151 13.32 19.92 -1.61
N LYS A 152 12.05 19.79 -1.19
CA LYS A 152 10.97 20.63 -1.72
C LYS A 152 11.22 22.13 -1.46
N ASP A 153 10.59 22.98 -2.21
CA ASP A 153 10.68 24.41 -2.00
C ASP A 153 10.18 24.81 -0.60
N ALA A 154 10.98 25.59 0.12
CA ALA A 154 10.65 25.98 1.49
C ALA A 154 9.31 26.72 1.56
N GLY A 155 8.40 26.23 2.39
CA GLY A 155 7.07 26.80 2.58
C GLY A 155 6.04 26.38 1.53
N THR A 156 6.42 25.55 0.56
CA THR A 156 5.48 24.94 -0.41
C THR A 156 5.04 23.58 0.12
N PRO A 157 3.73 23.31 0.24
CA PRO A 157 3.27 21.97 0.63
C PRO A 157 3.54 20.94 -0.47
N ALA A 158 3.69 19.69 -0.11
CA ALA A 158 3.94 18.60 -1.06
C ALA A 158 2.92 17.46 -0.93
N PHE A 159 2.55 16.89 -2.07
CA PHE A 159 1.84 15.62 -2.16
C PHE A 159 2.79 14.58 -2.76
N ILE A 160 3.13 13.57 -1.99
CA ILE A 160 4.03 12.50 -2.38
C ILE A 160 3.24 11.19 -2.42
N PHE A 161 3.06 10.63 -3.60
CA PHE A 161 2.43 9.33 -3.82
C PHE A 161 3.50 8.28 -4.16
N ASN A 162 3.74 7.37 -3.22
CA ASN A 162 4.71 6.30 -3.40
C ASN A 162 4.00 4.96 -3.54
N VAL A 163 4.43 4.16 -4.53
CA VAL A 163 4.01 2.76 -4.73
C VAL A 163 5.25 1.89 -4.60
N THR A 164 5.29 1.02 -3.59
CA THR A 164 6.45 0.16 -3.33
C THR A 164 6.56 -1.01 -4.31
N MET A 165 7.58 -1.86 -4.16
CA MET A 165 7.81 -3.03 -5.02
C MET A 165 8.35 -4.24 -4.24
N GLN A 166 8.78 -4.06 -2.99
CA GLN A 166 9.46 -5.09 -2.19
C GLN A 166 8.68 -6.39 -2.13
N ASN A 167 7.37 -6.32 -1.89
CA ASN A 167 6.51 -7.48 -1.66
C ASN A 167 5.98 -8.12 -2.96
N HIS A 168 6.44 -7.68 -4.14
CA HIS A 168 5.98 -8.24 -5.41
C HIS A 168 6.36 -9.72 -5.57
N SER A 169 5.44 -10.51 -6.08
CA SER A 169 5.66 -11.94 -6.39
C SER A 169 6.76 -12.13 -7.47
N PRO A 170 7.33 -13.36 -7.65
CA PRO A 170 7.08 -14.58 -6.90
C PRO A 170 7.84 -14.64 -5.58
N TYR A 171 7.38 -15.49 -4.65
CA TYR A 171 7.99 -15.68 -3.33
C TYR A 171 8.82 -16.97 -3.23
N THR A 172 9.31 -17.49 -4.32
CA THR A 172 10.10 -18.73 -4.45
C THR A 172 11.24 -18.58 -5.44
N ASP A 173 11.80 -17.40 -5.51
CA ASP A 173 12.84 -17.05 -6.49
C ASP A 173 14.26 -17.45 -6.07
N GLY A 174 14.42 -17.97 -4.85
CA GLY A 174 15.68 -18.50 -4.35
C GLY A 174 16.73 -17.45 -4.03
N TYR A 175 16.34 -16.21 -3.81
CA TYR A 175 17.24 -15.16 -3.33
C TYR A 175 17.86 -15.53 -1.98
N GLN A 176 19.12 -15.16 -1.77
CA GLN A 176 19.89 -15.50 -0.57
C GLN A 176 19.90 -14.38 0.47
N ASN A 177 19.43 -13.18 0.12
CA ASN A 177 19.42 -12.00 0.98
C ASN A 177 18.13 -11.87 1.82
N LEU A 178 17.12 -12.68 1.58
CA LEU A 178 15.95 -12.81 2.43
C LEU A 178 15.82 -14.25 2.93
N GLN A 179 15.56 -14.40 4.22
CA GLN A 179 15.19 -15.69 4.83
C GLN A 179 13.84 -15.55 5.48
N GLY A 180 12.83 -16.28 4.97
CA GLY A 180 11.51 -16.32 5.56
C GLY A 180 11.59 -16.86 7.00
N ASN A 181 11.33 -16.00 7.99
CA ASN A 181 11.40 -16.32 9.42
C ASN A 181 10.04 -16.23 10.13
N VAL A 182 9.07 -15.57 9.55
CA VAL A 182 7.69 -15.62 10.03
C VAL A 182 7.05 -16.91 9.52
N THR A 183 6.64 -17.78 10.42
CA THR A 183 6.06 -19.07 10.10
C THR A 183 4.68 -19.20 10.69
N VAL A 184 3.85 -20.03 10.06
CA VAL A 184 2.49 -20.35 10.53
C VAL A 184 2.47 -21.79 11.01
N ASP A 185 2.10 -22.03 12.26
CA ASP A 185 2.01 -23.36 12.84
C ASP A 185 0.94 -24.21 12.10
N GLY A 186 1.24 -25.47 11.91
CA GLY A 186 0.34 -26.40 11.20
C GLY A 186 0.49 -26.42 9.69
N THR A 187 1.31 -25.54 9.10
CA THR A 187 1.64 -25.59 7.66
C THR A 187 3.12 -25.44 7.40
N VAL A 188 3.57 -25.92 6.25
CA VAL A 188 4.94 -25.73 5.75
C VAL A 188 4.85 -25.12 4.36
N SER A 189 4.93 -23.80 4.28
CA SER A 189 4.91 -23.06 3.02
C SER A 189 6.01 -22.01 3.02
N ALA A 190 7.03 -22.23 2.19
CA ALA A 190 8.11 -21.27 2.03
C ALA A 190 7.59 -19.94 1.46
N GLN A 191 6.63 -19.97 0.52
CA GLN A 191 6.03 -18.76 -0.05
C GLN A 191 5.29 -17.92 0.99
N LEU A 192 4.48 -18.57 1.85
CA LEU A 192 3.76 -17.88 2.92
C LEU A 192 4.72 -17.27 3.93
N SER A 193 5.75 -18.04 4.36
CA SER A 193 6.76 -17.55 5.30
C SER A 193 7.56 -16.37 4.72
N GLU A 194 7.97 -16.44 3.47
CA GLU A 194 8.67 -15.34 2.79
C GLU A 194 7.78 -14.11 2.68
N TYR A 195 6.52 -14.27 2.26
CA TYR A 195 5.55 -13.21 2.16
C TYR A 195 5.32 -12.50 3.51
N LEU A 196 5.03 -13.24 4.58
CA LEU A 196 4.80 -12.65 5.91
C LEU A 196 6.04 -11.94 6.46
N THR A 197 7.23 -12.45 6.13
CA THR A 197 8.50 -11.80 6.48
C THR A 197 8.65 -10.45 5.75
N LEU A 198 8.28 -10.39 4.47
CA LEU A 198 8.27 -9.14 3.71
C LEU A 198 7.27 -8.13 4.26
N VAL A 199 6.06 -8.58 4.59
CA VAL A 199 5.04 -7.73 5.24
C VAL A 199 5.59 -7.12 6.54
N LYS A 200 6.33 -7.90 7.34
CA LYS A 200 6.97 -7.40 8.56
C LYS A 200 8.02 -6.32 8.28
N LEU A 201 8.77 -6.44 7.19
CA LEU A 201 9.72 -5.40 6.78
C LEU A 201 9.00 -4.12 6.33
N SER A 202 7.87 -4.23 5.62
CA SER A 202 7.04 -3.09 5.24
C SER A 202 6.41 -2.40 6.43
N ASP A 203 5.94 -3.16 7.43
CA ASP A 203 5.43 -2.64 8.70
C ASP A 203 6.48 -1.78 9.42
N ALA A 204 7.72 -2.28 9.51
CA ALA A 204 8.84 -1.54 10.08
C ALA A 204 9.24 -0.30 9.24
N ALA A 205 9.05 -0.34 7.92
CA ALA A 205 9.27 0.82 7.07
C ALA A 205 8.22 1.91 7.29
N LEU A 206 6.96 1.54 7.55
CA LEU A 206 5.93 2.50 7.96
C LEU A 206 6.26 3.13 9.32
N GLU A 207 6.68 2.35 10.31
CA GLU A 207 7.14 2.87 11.61
C GLU A 207 8.24 3.92 11.42
N LYS A 208 9.28 3.60 10.64
CA LYS A 208 10.36 4.54 10.29
C LYS A 208 9.83 5.85 9.66
N LEU A 209 8.83 5.77 8.79
CA LEU A 209 8.24 6.95 8.15
C LEU A 209 7.51 7.82 9.16
N ILE A 210 6.69 7.21 10.01
CA ILE A 210 5.95 7.91 11.06
C ILE A 210 6.90 8.53 12.09
N ASP A 211 7.90 7.80 12.57
CA ASP A 211 8.91 8.29 13.51
C ASP A 211 9.62 9.56 13.00
N TYR A 212 9.93 9.61 11.70
CA TYR A 212 10.52 10.80 11.10
C TYR A 212 9.57 11.98 11.13
N PHE A 213 8.33 11.81 10.64
CA PHE A 213 7.37 12.92 10.52
C PHE A 213 6.76 13.34 11.86
N GLU A 214 6.74 12.48 12.87
CA GLU A 214 6.36 12.84 14.24
C GLU A 214 7.23 13.96 14.81
N THR A 215 8.49 14.05 14.38
CA THR A 215 9.45 15.07 14.82
C THR A 215 9.43 16.35 14.00
N GLN A 216 8.63 16.43 12.94
CA GLN A 216 8.58 17.61 12.07
C GLN A 216 7.51 18.62 12.53
N ASP A 217 7.83 19.90 12.42
CA ASP A 217 6.89 20.99 12.73
C ASP A 217 5.84 21.23 11.64
N GLU A 218 6.10 20.78 10.40
CA GLU A 218 5.18 20.97 9.28
C GLU A 218 4.01 19.99 9.40
N PRO A 219 2.75 20.45 9.37
CA PRO A 219 1.58 19.57 9.45
C PRO A 219 1.62 18.52 8.34
N THR A 220 1.61 17.26 8.73
CA THR A 220 1.77 16.12 7.81
C THR A 220 0.69 15.07 8.07
N VAL A 221 0.10 14.56 6.98
CA VAL A 221 -0.76 13.38 6.99
C VAL A 221 -0.06 12.27 6.19
N ILE A 222 0.01 11.08 6.77
CA ILE A 222 0.51 9.87 6.11
C ILE A 222 -0.68 8.94 5.91
N VAL A 223 -0.85 8.46 4.67
CA VAL A 223 -1.80 7.40 4.34
C VAL A 223 -1.05 6.18 3.85
N PHE A 224 -1.14 5.10 4.59
CA PHE A 224 -0.56 3.81 4.24
C PHE A 224 -1.68 2.81 3.97
N PHE A 225 -1.57 2.01 2.90
CA PHE A 225 -2.54 0.97 2.56
C PHE A 225 -1.95 -0.03 1.57
N GLY A 226 -2.42 -1.27 1.63
CA GLY A 226 -2.12 -2.28 0.62
C GLY A 226 -2.89 -2.05 -0.68
N ASP A 227 -2.33 -2.47 -1.79
CA ASP A 227 -3.00 -2.38 -3.09
C ASP A 227 -3.87 -3.61 -3.39
N HIS A 228 -3.45 -4.79 -2.97
CA HIS A 228 -4.18 -6.07 -3.07
C HIS A 228 -3.54 -7.12 -2.17
N GLN A 229 -4.25 -8.21 -1.92
CA GLN A 229 -3.68 -9.40 -1.28
C GLN A 229 -2.77 -10.18 -2.26
N PRO A 230 -1.85 -11.02 -1.76
CA PRO A 230 -0.97 -11.83 -2.59
C PRO A 230 -1.75 -12.88 -3.40
N THR A 231 -1.05 -13.62 -4.26
CA THR A 231 -1.63 -14.67 -5.10
C THR A 231 -2.21 -15.81 -4.26
N ASP A 232 -3.12 -16.59 -4.85
CA ASP A 232 -3.77 -17.72 -4.18
C ASP A 232 -2.75 -18.74 -3.65
N ALA A 233 -1.60 -18.93 -4.31
CA ALA A 233 -0.54 -19.83 -3.85
C ALA A 233 0.04 -19.47 -2.47
N VAL A 234 -0.02 -18.20 -2.06
CA VAL A 234 0.41 -17.73 -0.74
C VAL A 234 -0.66 -18.00 0.32
N VAL A 235 -1.92 -17.82 -0.03
CA VAL A 235 -3.04 -17.92 0.94
C VAL A 235 -3.63 -19.31 1.09
N GLU A 236 -3.51 -20.16 0.08
CA GLU A 236 -4.04 -21.54 0.10
C GLU A 236 -3.60 -22.33 1.34
N PRO A 237 -2.36 -22.23 1.83
CA PRO A 237 -1.95 -22.90 3.09
C PRO A 237 -2.78 -22.47 4.31
N ILE A 238 -3.31 -21.24 4.35
CA ILE A 238 -4.16 -20.74 5.43
C ILE A 238 -5.53 -21.42 5.37
N TRP A 239 -6.14 -21.45 4.20
CA TRP A 239 -7.42 -22.17 4.01
C TRP A 239 -7.32 -23.66 4.37
N ASN A 240 -6.19 -24.28 4.03
CA ASN A 240 -5.95 -25.69 4.34
C ASN A 240 -5.89 -25.96 5.85
N LEU A 241 -5.50 -25.01 6.71
CA LEU A 241 -5.55 -25.15 8.17
C LEU A 241 -7.00 -25.37 8.66
N GLU A 242 -7.97 -24.78 7.98
CA GLU A 242 -9.40 -24.92 8.27
C GLU A 242 -10.06 -26.07 7.48
N GLY A 243 -9.27 -26.86 6.76
CA GLY A 243 -9.76 -27.97 5.92
C GLY A 243 -10.52 -27.50 4.68
N LYS A 244 -10.29 -26.26 4.24
CA LYS A 244 -10.88 -25.65 3.04
C LYS A 244 -9.84 -25.53 1.93
N SER A 245 -10.30 -25.32 0.72
CA SER A 245 -9.48 -24.90 -0.42
C SER A 245 -10.10 -23.69 -1.10
N SER A 246 -9.35 -22.98 -1.94
CA SER A 246 -9.85 -21.83 -2.69
C SER A 246 -11.07 -22.13 -3.57
N SER A 247 -11.30 -23.40 -3.91
CA SER A 247 -12.48 -23.84 -4.69
C SER A 247 -13.74 -24.06 -3.83
N ASP A 248 -13.62 -24.11 -2.52
CA ASP A 248 -14.69 -24.46 -1.59
C ASP A 248 -15.21 -23.25 -0.80
N LEU A 249 -14.63 -22.06 -1.04
CA LEU A 249 -14.97 -20.83 -0.32
C LEU A 249 -16.37 -20.35 -0.65
N THR A 250 -17.08 -19.88 0.36
CA THR A 250 -18.33 -19.13 0.20
C THR A 250 -18.05 -17.77 -0.49
N GLU A 251 -19.11 -17.06 -0.87
CA GLU A 251 -18.98 -15.72 -1.44
C GLU A 251 -18.40 -14.74 -0.42
N GLU A 252 -18.83 -14.82 0.84
CA GLU A 252 -18.32 -14.01 1.94
C GLU A 252 -16.83 -14.26 2.18
N GLU A 253 -16.39 -15.52 2.21
CA GLU A 253 -14.97 -15.87 2.36
C GLU A 253 -14.15 -15.39 1.15
N ASN A 254 -14.70 -15.50 -0.07
CA ASN A 254 -14.05 -14.95 -1.26
C ASN A 254 -13.91 -13.43 -1.20
N GLN A 255 -14.85 -12.71 -0.58
CA GLN A 255 -14.76 -11.26 -0.41
C GLN A 255 -13.62 -10.86 0.54
N LEU A 256 -13.25 -11.68 1.51
CA LEU A 256 -12.09 -11.43 2.40
C LEU A 256 -10.80 -11.28 1.61
N ARG A 257 -10.69 -11.90 0.41
CA ARG A 257 -9.54 -11.79 -0.50
C ARG A 257 -9.36 -10.39 -1.10
N TYR A 258 -10.30 -9.51 -0.92
CA TYR A 258 -10.27 -8.11 -1.39
C TYR A 258 -10.11 -7.12 -0.24
N LYS A 259 -9.84 -7.58 0.99
CA LYS A 259 -9.58 -6.72 2.14
C LYS A 259 -8.08 -6.50 2.32
N VAL A 260 -7.69 -5.23 2.44
CA VAL A 260 -6.32 -4.82 2.79
C VAL A 260 -6.36 -3.78 3.90
N PRO A 261 -5.39 -3.75 4.82
CA PRO A 261 -5.37 -2.78 5.89
C PRO A 261 -5.01 -1.38 5.38
N TYR A 262 -5.51 -0.36 6.09
CA TYR A 262 -5.06 1.02 5.91
C TYR A 262 -4.84 1.72 7.24
N VAL A 263 -3.98 2.74 7.19
CA VAL A 263 -3.71 3.70 8.27
C VAL A 263 -3.74 5.11 7.68
N ILE A 264 -4.43 6.04 8.34
CA ILE A 264 -4.26 7.48 8.20
C ILE A 264 -3.70 7.97 9.52
N TRP A 265 -2.54 8.57 9.49
CA TRP A 265 -1.86 9.14 10.65
C TRP A 265 -1.52 10.61 10.39
N ALA A 266 -1.55 11.43 11.43
CA ALA A 266 -1.12 12.82 11.35
C ALA A 266 -0.23 13.20 12.53
N ASN A 267 0.72 14.12 12.33
CA ASN A 267 1.50 14.70 13.43
C ASN A 267 0.76 15.85 14.16
N TYR A 268 -0.55 15.93 13.98
CA TYR A 268 -1.46 16.87 14.66
C TYR A 268 -2.82 16.18 14.91
N ASN A 269 -3.68 16.83 15.71
CA ASN A 269 -4.96 16.23 16.09
C ASN A 269 -5.88 16.03 14.89
N ILE A 270 -6.28 14.78 14.66
CA ILE A 270 -7.35 14.36 13.76
C ILE A 270 -8.35 13.50 14.53
N ASP A 271 -9.56 13.32 13.99
CA ASP A 271 -10.52 12.40 14.57
C ASP A 271 -10.00 10.96 14.52
N GLU A 272 -10.03 10.28 15.66
CA GLU A 272 -9.56 8.90 15.79
C GLU A 272 -10.66 7.92 15.38
N VAL A 273 -10.28 6.95 14.57
CA VAL A 273 -11.19 5.89 14.08
C VAL A 273 -10.48 4.55 14.13
N VAL A 274 -11.16 3.53 14.64
CA VAL A 274 -10.60 2.17 14.78
C VAL A 274 -11.45 1.18 13.98
N ASN A 275 -10.79 0.35 13.19
CA ASN A 275 -11.40 -0.76 12.44
C ASN A 275 -12.55 -0.34 11.51
N GLN A 276 -12.44 0.79 10.84
CA GLN A 276 -13.42 1.23 9.85
C GLN A 276 -13.30 0.43 8.55
N GLU A 277 -14.40 -0.02 8.00
CA GLU A 277 -14.44 -0.52 6.63
C GLU A 277 -14.67 0.62 5.64
N SER A 278 -13.88 0.62 4.57
CA SER A 278 -13.96 1.59 3.48
C SER A 278 -13.63 0.91 2.14
N SER A 279 -13.42 1.68 1.10
CA SER A 279 -12.88 1.21 -0.17
C SER A 279 -11.86 2.18 -0.75
N ALA A 280 -11.00 1.71 -1.64
CA ALA A 280 -9.86 2.48 -2.14
C ALA A 280 -10.28 3.82 -2.76
N ASN A 281 -11.44 3.87 -3.46
CA ASN A 281 -11.96 5.09 -4.08
C ASN A 281 -12.46 6.15 -3.07
N TYR A 282 -12.72 5.79 -1.81
CA TYR A 282 -13.09 6.76 -0.77
C TYR A 282 -11.90 7.19 0.10
N LEU A 283 -10.82 6.41 0.13
CA LEU A 283 -9.67 6.68 1.00
C LEU A 283 -9.03 8.04 0.72
N GLY A 284 -8.99 8.46 -0.55
CA GLY A 284 -8.51 9.79 -0.93
C GLY A 284 -9.32 10.93 -0.29
N ALA A 285 -10.64 10.81 -0.27
CA ALA A 285 -11.51 11.79 0.38
C ALA A 285 -11.32 11.79 1.91
N GLN A 286 -11.15 10.63 2.54
CA GLN A 286 -10.85 10.53 3.97
C GLN A 286 -9.51 11.18 4.32
N MET A 287 -8.47 11.00 3.48
CA MET A 287 -7.20 11.69 3.63
C MET A 287 -7.37 13.22 3.57
N MET A 288 -8.14 13.71 2.58
CA MET A 288 -8.39 15.15 2.42
C MET A 288 -9.13 15.73 3.64
N GLU A 289 -10.11 15.01 4.17
CA GLU A 289 -10.83 15.38 5.39
C GLU A 289 -9.87 15.44 6.59
N ALA A 290 -9.04 14.44 6.81
CA ALA A 290 -8.01 14.43 7.86
C ALA A 290 -7.01 15.58 7.71
N ALA A 291 -6.68 15.94 6.47
CA ALA A 291 -5.80 17.08 6.16
C ALA A 291 -6.52 18.45 6.25
N GLY A 292 -7.82 18.51 6.51
CA GLY A 292 -8.59 19.74 6.51
C GLY A 292 -8.67 20.43 5.14
N ILE A 293 -8.51 19.65 4.08
CA ILE A 293 -8.55 20.12 2.69
C ILE A 293 -9.97 19.89 2.15
N PRO A 294 -10.63 20.93 1.59
CA PRO A 294 -12.00 20.84 1.12
C PRO A 294 -12.18 19.90 -0.07
#